data_6d1afd89c03dfcb59a051415c461c00f
#
_entry.id   6d1afd89c03dfcb59a051415c461c00f
#
_cell.length_a   1.000
_cell.length_b   1.000
_cell.length_c   1.000
_cell.angle_alpha   90.00
_cell.angle_beta   90.00
_cell.angle_gamma   90.00
#
_symmetry.space_group_name_H-M   'P 1'
#
loop_
_entity.id
_entity.type
_entity.pdbx_description
1 polymer ?
#
loop_
_entity_poly.entity_id
_entity_poly.type
_entity_poly.pdbx_seq_one_letter_code
_entity_poly.pdbx_strand_id
1 'polypeptide(L)'
;TARIERAVETLGLTAAALTSRPDVPTHEVDLPRLAIFSTWGNTQEVGWVRHAFDQFEIPFDLIFKERISEGDLWSDYDVILVPNQGRTGKGLVFDVDPRAAPLAYTKTDRYRFLGDYGSSEDITGGIGIEGVLEFQRFVDAGGVLVTLGTASYFPPDFGLTREINARRPGSGFYAPGPIVEAEILKSTHPIFYGYQKPEISVRYANGPLLQVPRRYRDDWVLMRFPGEVMSGLMRGANQTEDEAAIVDVPRGDGRVVLFATNPCYRWQNHGEFTMLFNTILHYNDLDAAATPAEAALQD
;
A
#
# COMPACT_ATOMS: atom_id res chain seq x y z
N THR A 1 0.01 -27.95 21.70
CA THR A 1 1.03 -27.50 22.67
C THR A 1 2.43 -27.81 22.14
N ALA A 2 2.84 -29.08 21.93
CA ALA A 2 4.22 -29.44 21.51
C ALA A 2 4.67 -28.78 20.17
N ARG A 3 3.75 -28.51 19.22
CA ARG A 3 4.07 -27.80 17.97
C ARG A 3 4.40 -26.33 18.23
N ILE A 4 3.67 -25.68 19.13
CA ILE A 4 3.90 -24.28 19.51
C ILE A 4 5.20 -24.18 20.28
N GLU A 5 5.44 -25.07 21.25
CA GLU A 5 6.70 -25.11 22.03
C GLU A 5 7.92 -25.24 21.12
N ARG A 6 7.87 -26.13 20.12
CA ARG A 6 8.94 -26.30 19.14
C ARG A 6 9.15 -25.03 18.30
N ALA A 7 8.07 -24.37 17.85
CA ALA A 7 8.14 -23.16 17.07
C ALA A 7 8.76 -22.01 17.89
N VAL A 8 8.35 -21.87 19.16
CA VAL A 8 8.90 -20.90 20.11
C VAL A 8 10.41 -21.10 20.29
N GLU A 9 10.83 -22.34 20.55
CA GLU A 9 12.24 -22.69 20.74
C GLU A 9 13.06 -22.44 19.45
N THR A 10 12.55 -22.89 18.29
CA THR A 10 13.27 -22.81 17.02
C THR A 10 13.40 -21.37 16.52
N LEU A 11 12.40 -20.53 16.75
CA LEU A 11 12.33 -19.16 16.24
C LEU A 11 12.72 -18.12 17.29
N GLY A 12 13.08 -18.54 18.51
CA GLY A 12 13.43 -17.61 19.60
C GLY A 12 12.29 -16.70 20.03
N LEU A 13 11.05 -17.19 19.92
CA LEU A 13 9.85 -16.44 20.27
C LEU A 13 9.53 -16.57 21.76
N THR A 14 8.61 -15.74 22.25
CA THR A 14 8.00 -15.87 23.56
C THR A 14 6.53 -16.25 23.41
N ALA A 15 6.08 -17.26 24.14
CA ALA A 15 4.67 -17.62 24.20
C ALA A 15 4.23 -17.82 25.66
N ALA A 16 3.05 -17.31 25.98
CA ALA A 16 2.41 -17.49 27.28
C ALA A 16 1.13 -18.33 27.12
N ALA A 17 0.96 -19.32 27.99
CA ALA A 17 -0.28 -20.08 28.07
C ALA A 17 -1.30 -19.28 28.87
N LEU A 18 -2.50 -19.14 28.34
CA LEU A 18 -3.65 -18.56 29.04
C LEU A 18 -4.58 -19.66 29.53
N THR A 19 -5.14 -19.50 30.71
CA THR A 19 -6.12 -20.44 31.30
C THR A 19 -7.54 -20.19 30.78
N SER A 20 -7.79 -18.98 30.25
CA SER A 20 -9.07 -18.60 29.64
C SER A 20 -8.81 -17.67 28.45
N ARG A 21 -9.78 -17.57 27.54
CA ARG A 21 -9.74 -16.57 26.47
C ARG A 21 -9.78 -15.17 27.10
N PRO A 22 -8.89 -14.24 26.68
CA PRO A 22 -8.94 -12.86 27.14
C PRO A 22 -10.28 -12.22 26.77
N ASP A 23 -10.79 -11.37 27.65
CA ASP A 23 -11.96 -10.52 27.37
C ASP A 23 -11.50 -9.24 26.65
N VAL A 24 -11.27 -9.39 25.36
CA VAL A 24 -10.85 -8.31 24.46
C VAL A 24 -11.63 -8.41 23.17
N PRO A 25 -11.86 -7.29 22.47
CA PRO A 25 -12.44 -7.31 21.13
C PRO A 25 -11.62 -8.21 20.20
N THR A 26 -12.30 -9.04 19.44
CA THR A 26 -11.67 -9.93 18.47
C THR A 26 -12.50 -9.98 17.20
N HIS A 27 -11.84 -10.14 16.05
CA HIS A 27 -12.46 -10.45 14.77
C HIS A 27 -11.85 -11.73 14.18
N GLU A 28 -12.55 -12.36 13.28
CA GLU A 28 -12.01 -13.47 12.51
C GLU A 28 -11.14 -12.92 11.38
N VAL A 29 -9.99 -13.55 11.14
CA VAL A 29 -9.09 -13.20 10.04
C VAL A 29 -9.44 -14.04 8.84
N ASP A 30 -9.70 -13.40 7.72
CA ASP A 30 -9.91 -14.01 6.42
C ASP A 30 -8.69 -13.78 5.51
N LEU A 31 -8.40 -14.72 4.61
CA LEU A 31 -7.31 -14.59 3.66
C LEU A 31 -7.80 -13.88 2.40
N PRO A 32 -7.29 -12.68 2.10
CA PRO A 32 -7.74 -11.94 0.93
C PRO A 32 -7.25 -12.58 -0.37
N ARG A 33 -8.07 -12.49 -1.41
CA ARG A 33 -7.63 -12.67 -2.79
C ARG A 33 -6.87 -11.42 -3.21
N LEU A 34 -5.55 -11.53 -3.26
CA LEU A 34 -4.64 -10.40 -3.42
C LEU A 34 -4.10 -10.31 -4.84
N ALA A 35 -4.22 -9.14 -5.47
CA ALA A 35 -3.50 -8.79 -6.67
C ALA A 35 -2.42 -7.73 -6.42
N ILE A 36 -1.27 -7.86 -7.09
CA ILE A 36 -0.26 -6.80 -7.22
C ILE A 36 -0.34 -6.26 -8.65
N PHE A 37 -0.73 -4.99 -8.80
CA PHE A 37 -0.77 -4.34 -10.11
C PHE A 37 0.60 -3.81 -10.52
N SER A 38 1.05 -4.15 -11.71
CA SER A 38 2.28 -3.67 -12.33
C SER A 38 2.00 -2.96 -13.66
N THR A 39 2.61 -1.81 -13.86
CA THR A 39 2.78 -1.23 -15.18
C THR A 39 3.88 -1.97 -15.94
N TRP A 40 3.87 -1.93 -17.26
CA TRP A 40 4.93 -2.54 -18.08
C TRP A 40 6.22 -1.69 -18.10
N GLY A 41 6.07 -0.37 -17.97
CA GLY A 41 7.19 0.55 -18.06
C GLY A 41 8.00 0.74 -16.76
N ASN A 42 7.52 0.25 -15.61
CA ASN A 42 8.16 0.51 -14.32
C ASN A 42 8.00 -0.66 -13.34
N THR A 43 8.71 -1.74 -13.59
CA THR A 43 8.58 -3.01 -12.86
C THR A 43 9.54 -3.18 -11.68
N GLN A 44 10.57 -2.33 -11.54
CA GLN A 44 11.62 -2.52 -10.53
C GLN A 44 11.10 -2.49 -9.10
N GLU A 45 10.29 -1.50 -8.78
CA GLU A 45 9.74 -1.33 -7.41
C GLU A 45 8.68 -2.40 -7.11
N VAL A 46 7.93 -2.84 -8.12
CA VAL A 46 7.03 -4.00 -8.04
C VAL A 46 7.81 -5.26 -7.66
N GLY A 47 9.01 -5.43 -8.22
CA GLY A 47 9.90 -6.54 -7.89
C GLY A 47 10.29 -6.58 -6.41
N TRP A 48 10.45 -5.44 -5.74
CA TRP A 48 10.75 -5.42 -4.30
C TRP A 48 9.56 -5.87 -3.44
N VAL A 49 8.35 -5.48 -3.82
CA VAL A 49 7.13 -5.96 -3.15
C VAL A 49 6.96 -7.46 -3.35
N ARG A 50 7.09 -7.94 -4.59
CA ARG A 50 7.05 -9.38 -4.91
C ARG A 50 8.08 -10.16 -4.10
N HIS A 51 9.34 -9.68 -4.08
CA HIS A 51 10.39 -10.32 -3.30
C HIS A 51 10.02 -10.42 -1.81
N ALA A 52 9.49 -9.34 -1.23
CA ALA A 52 9.04 -9.37 0.16
C ALA A 52 7.93 -10.40 0.38
N PHE A 53 6.94 -10.46 -0.50
CA PHE A 53 5.81 -11.38 -0.38
C PHE A 53 6.23 -12.84 -0.58
N ASP A 54 7.13 -13.11 -1.54
CA ASP A 54 7.71 -14.43 -1.74
C ASP A 54 8.48 -14.91 -0.48
N GLN A 55 9.24 -14.02 0.19
CA GLN A 55 9.97 -14.37 1.40
C GLN A 55 9.07 -14.70 2.60
N PHE A 56 7.88 -14.10 2.65
CA PHE A 56 6.89 -14.36 3.70
C PHE A 56 5.80 -15.34 3.25
N GLU A 57 5.95 -15.94 2.07
CA GLU A 57 4.99 -16.91 1.50
C GLU A 57 3.56 -16.34 1.41
N ILE A 58 3.44 -15.03 1.15
CA ILE A 58 2.14 -14.36 0.96
C ILE A 58 1.70 -14.59 -0.48
N PRO A 59 0.59 -15.29 -0.73
CA PRO A 59 0.11 -15.53 -2.08
C PRO A 59 -0.44 -14.27 -2.72
N PHE A 60 -0.18 -14.09 -4.01
CA PHE A 60 -0.71 -12.99 -4.82
C PHE A 60 -0.75 -13.33 -6.30
N ASP A 61 -1.62 -12.66 -7.04
CA ASP A 61 -1.60 -12.62 -8.49
C ASP A 61 -0.89 -11.35 -8.97
N LEU A 62 0.06 -11.51 -9.90
CA LEU A 62 0.67 -10.35 -10.58
C LEU A 62 -0.18 -9.98 -11.78
N ILE A 63 -0.82 -8.82 -11.74
CA ILE A 63 -1.72 -8.36 -12.79
C ILE A 63 -1.19 -7.12 -13.52
N PHE A 64 -1.54 -7.01 -14.79
CA PHE A 64 -1.17 -5.92 -15.68
C PHE A 64 -2.43 -5.27 -16.28
N LYS A 65 -2.23 -4.28 -17.16
CA LYS A 65 -3.32 -3.59 -17.85
C LYS A 65 -4.30 -4.55 -18.55
N GLU A 66 -3.82 -5.68 -19.03
CA GLU A 66 -4.63 -6.68 -19.72
C GLU A 66 -5.72 -7.21 -18.80
N ARG A 67 -5.35 -7.64 -17.56
CA ARG A 67 -6.35 -8.10 -16.56
C ARG A 67 -7.32 -6.98 -16.16
N ILE A 68 -6.82 -5.75 -16.04
CA ILE A 68 -7.69 -4.60 -15.73
C ILE A 68 -8.72 -4.36 -16.85
N SER A 69 -8.29 -4.54 -18.12
CA SER A 69 -9.17 -4.35 -19.30
C SER A 69 -10.27 -5.40 -19.41
N GLU A 70 -10.09 -6.57 -18.81
CA GLU A 70 -11.13 -7.64 -18.77
C GLU A 70 -12.30 -7.24 -17.87
N GLY A 71 -12.08 -6.33 -16.93
CA GLY A 71 -13.10 -5.86 -15.98
C GLY A 71 -13.40 -6.84 -14.87
N ASP A 72 -14.46 -6.54 -14.10
CA ASP A 72 -14.98 -7.38 -13.00
C ASP A 72 -13.91 -7.81 -11.98
N LEU A 73 -13.07 -6.85 -11.56
CA LEU A 73 -11.98 -7.11 -10.61
C LEU A 73 -12.48 -7.58 -9.25
N TRP A 74 -13.67 -7.14 -8.84
CA TRP A 74 -14.28 -7.50 -7.56
C TRP A 74 -14.62 -8.99 -7.47
N SER A 75 -14.94 -9.66 -8.57
CA SER A 75 -15.22 -11.09 -8.57
C SER A 75 -13.99 -11.93 -8.22
N ASP A 76 -12.78 -11.42 -8.51
CA ASP A 76 -11.53 -12.18 -8.35
C ASP A 76 -10.68 -11.70 -7.18
N TYR A 77 -10.78 -10.42 -6.79
CA TYR A 77 -9.88 -9.82 -5.80
C TYR A 77 -10.62 -9.07 -4.69
N ASP A 78 -10.09 -9.18 -3.49
CA ASP A 78 -10.52 -8.41 -2.31
C ASP A 78 -9.59 -7.21 -2.09
N VAL A 79 -8.29 -7.40 -2.39
CA VAL A 79 -7.25 -6.36 -2.25
C VAL A 79 -6.46 -6.23 -3.54
N ILE A 80 -6.30 -5.00 -4.03
CA ILE A 80 -5.36 -4.68 -5.11
C ILE A 80 -4.29 -3.75 -4.56
N LEU A 81 -3.05 -4.22 -4.56
CA LEU A 81 -1.88 -3.43 -4.16
C LEU A 81 -1.21 -2.83 -5.39
N VAL A 82 -1.02 -1.52 -5.37
CA VAL A 82 -0.29 -0.77 -6.40
C VAL A 82 1.04 -0.29 -5.80
N PRO A 83 2.15 -0.99 -6.05
CA PRO A 83 3.46 -0.62 -5.55
C PRO A 83 3.91 0.76 -6.04
N ASN A 84 4.99 1.27 -5.46
CA ASN A 84 5.61 2.52 -5.88
C ASN A 84 6.04 2.44 -7.34
N GLN A 85 5.31 3.05 -8.24
CA GLN A 85 5.56 3.05 -9.69
C GLN A 85 4.91 4.27 -10.35
N GLY A 86 5.45 4.63 -11.52
CA GLY A 86 5.09 5.89 -12.14
C GLY A 86 5.69 7.09 -11.38
N ARG A 87 5.68 8.25 -11.99
CA ARG A 87 6.10 9.51 -11.33
C ARG A 87 4.90 10.40 -10.98
N THR A 88 3.71 10.01 -11.45
CA THR A 88 2.44 10.70 -11.30
C THR A 88 1.32 9.71 -11.51
N GLY A 89 0.09 10.04 -11.12
CA GLY A 89 -1.09 9.27 -11.47
C GLY A 89 -1.22 9.05 -12.98
N LYS A 90 -0.93 10.07 -13.79
CA LYS A 90 -0.91 9.93 -15.27
C LYS A 90 0.10 8.92 -15.77
N GLY A 91 1.31 8.87 -15.16
CA GLY A 91 2.34 7.91 -15.53
C GLY A 91 1.94 6.47 -15.24
N LEU A 92 1.08 6.24 -14.25
CA LEU A 92 0.52 4.93 -13.95
C LEU A 92 -0.60 4.57 -14.95
N VAL A 93 -1.47 5.54 -15.28
CA VAL A 93 -2.64 5.30 -16.14
C VAL A 93 -2.27 5.13 -17.60
N PHE A 94 -1.28 5.88 -18.11
CA PHE A 94 -0.92 5.89 -19.54
C PHE A 94 0.37 5.13 -19.86
N ASP A 95 1.20 4.83 -18.87
CA ASP A 95 2.42 4.01 -18.94
C ASP A 95 3.31 4.29 -20.16
N VAL A 96 3.61 3.29 -20.97
CA VAL A 96 4.47 3.37 -22.16
C VAL A 96 3.76 4.12 -23.30
N ASP A 97 4.42 5.11 -23.91
CA ASP A 97 3.82 5.95 -24.95
C ASP A 97 3.41 5.13 -26.19
N PRO A 98 2.10 5.11 -26.56
CA PRO A 98 1.60 4.31 -27.68
C PRO A 98 2.04 4.80 -29.07
N ARG A 99 2.70 5.97 -29.18
CA ARG A 99 3.24 6.47 -30.45
C ARG A 99 4.38 5.62 -31.00
N ALA A 100 5.01 4.79 -30.14
CA ALA A 100 6.05 3.86 -30.53
C ALA A 100 5.40 2.61 -31.04
N ALA A 101 4.63 2.40 -31.97
CA ALA A 101 4.08 1.14 -32.53
C ALA A 101 3.89 -0.01 -31.51
N PRO A 102 3.09 -1.03 -31.75
CA PRO A 102 2.99 -2.17 -30.82
C PRO A 102 4.34 -2.70 -30.42
N LEU A 103 4.57 -2.82 -29.12
CA LEU A 103 5.83 -3.27 -28.53
C LEU A 103 5.61 -4.58 -27.75
N ALA A 104 5.96 -5.69 -28.37
CA ALA A 104 5.76 -6.99 -27.75
C ALA A 104 6.77 -7.24 -26.61
N TYR A 105 6.27 -7.82 -25.51
CA TYR A 105 7.05 -8.37 -24.41
C TYR A 105 6.75 -9.87 -24.32
N THR A 106 7.23 -10.62 -25.29
CA THR A 106 7.00 -12.05 -25.43
C THR A 106 8.31 -12.80 -25.60
N LYS A 107 8.33 -14.06 -25.19
CA LYS A 107 9.47 -14.95 -25.34
C LYS A 107 9.74 -15.23 -26.81
N THR A 108 11.01 -15.05 -27.22
CA THR A 108 11.47 -15.35 -28.57
C THR A 108 12.82 -16.08 -28.51
N ASP A 109 13.29 -16.65 -29.62
CA ASP A 109 14.60 -17.28 -29.69
C ASP A 109 15.74 -16.31 -29.33
N ARG A 110 15.59 -15.05 -29.70
CA ARG A 110 16.52 -13.96 -29.36
C ARG A 110 16.44 -13.52 -27.92
N TYR A 111 15.23 -13.49 -27.34
CA TYR A 111 14.95 -12.99 -26.01
C TYR A 111 14.26 -14.08 -25.18
N ARG A 112 15.07 -15.04 -24.71
CA ARG A 112 14.58 -16.27 -24.06
C ARG A 112 13.94 -16.07 -22.70
N PHE A 113 14.21 -14.95 -22.05
CA PHE A 113 13.74 -14.64 -20.68
C PHE A 113 12.65 -13.57 -20.65
N LEU A 114 12.29 -12.99 -21.78
CA LEU A 114 11.12 -12.12 -21.82
C LEU A 114 9.86 -12.96 -21.58
N GLY A 115 8.94 -12.40 -20.77
CA GLY A 115 7.68 -13.05 -20.47
C GLY A 115 7.73 -14.10 -19.35
N ASP A 116 8.84 -14.25 -18.62
CA ASP A 116 8.93 -15.24 -17.53
C ASP A 116 8.02 -14.92 -16.34
N TYR A 117 7.67 -13.65 -16.12
CA TYR A 117 6.73 -13.21 -15.07
C TYR A 117 5.47 -12.53 -15.61
N GLY A 118 5.31 -12.42 -16.89
CA GLY A 118 4.19 -11.86 -17.60
C GLY A 118 4.54 -11.62 -19.06
N SER A 119 3.58 -11.70 -19.96
CA SER A 119 3.78 -11.46 -21.39
C SER A 119 2.64 -10.59 -21.94
N SER A 120 2.96 -9.79 -22.97
CA SER A 120 2.00 -8.98 -23.69
C SER A 120 2.42 -8.84 -25.14
N GLU A 121 1.47 -8.90 -26.06
CA GLU A 121 1.70 -8.63 -27.48
C GLU A 121 1.95 -7.13 -27.72
N ASP A 122 1.50 -6.26 -26.80
CA ASP A 122 1.73 -4.83 -26.85
C ASP A 122 1.74 -4.21 -25.45
N ILE A 123 2.93 -3.85 -24.96
CA ILE A 123 3.10 -3.18 -23.67
C ILE A 123 2.86 -1.66 -23.74
N THR A 124 2.56 -1.09 -24.90
CA THR A 124 2.28 0.35 -25.02
C THR A 124 0.91 0.72 -24.46
N GLY A 125 0.77 1.97 -24.01
CA GLY A 125 -0.38 2.41 -23.25
C GLY A 125 -0.41 1.77 -21.85
N GLY A 126 -1.29 2.29 -20.99
CA GLY A 126 -1.53 1.76 -19.66
C GLY A 126 -2.96 1.27 -19.51
N ILE A 127 -3.51 1.37 -18.32
CA ILE A 127 -4.91 1.01 -18.05
C ILE A 127 -5.92 1.96 -18.72
N GLY A 128 -5.50 3.16 -19.12
CA GLY A 128 -6.38 4.17 -19.68
C GLY A 128 -7.48 4.64 -18.72
N ILE A 129 -8.43 5.40 -19.23
CA ILE A 129 -9.57 5.89 -18.43
C ILE A 129 -10.53 4.73 -18.09
N GLU A 130 -10.69 3.76 -18.96
CA GLU A 130 -11.53 2.59 -18.70
C GLU A 130 -11.00 1.78 -17.51
N GLY A 131 -9.68 1.59 -17.40
CA GLY A 131 -9.08 0.95 -16.25
C GLY A 131 -9.23 1.77 -14.95
N VAL A 132 -9.20 3.12 -15.05
CA VAL A 132 -9.53 3.98 -13.89
C VAL A 132 -10.95 3.72 -13.41
N LEU A 133 -11.92 3.65 -14.34
CA LEU A 133 -13.31 3.36 -14.01
C LEU A 133 -13.46 1.96 -13.40
N GLU A 134 -12.66 1.00 -13.86
CA GLU A 134 -12.67 -0.35 -13.29
C GLU A 134 -12.14 -0.37 -11.85
N PHE A 135 -11.06 0.33 -11.55
CA PHE A 135 -10.62 0.53 -10.17
C PHE A 135 -11.67 1.22 -9.30
N GLN A 136 -12.41 2.19 -9.87
CA GLN A 136 -13.51 2.82 -9.13
C GLN A 136 -14.62 1.81 -8.81
N ARG A 137 -15.05 0.99 -9.79
CA ARG A 137 -16.07 -0.06 -9.58
C ARG A 137 -15.59 -1.07 -8.53
N PHE A 138 -14.33 -1.50 -8.61
CA PHE A 138 -13.74 -2.41 -7.65
C PHE A 138 -13.86 -1.87 -6.22
N VAL A 139 -13.46 -0.62 -5.97
CA VAL A 139 -13.52 -0.02 -4.64
C VAL A 139 -14.98 0.23 -4.23
N ASP A 140 -15.82 0.75 -5.13
CA ASP A 140 -17.22 1.02 -4.83
C ASP A 140 -18.01 -0.25 -4.48
N ALA A 141 -17.57 -1.44 -4.97
CA ALA A 141 -18.17 -2.74 -4.68
C ALA A 141 -17.65 -3.40 -3.39
N GLY A 142 -16.68 -2.81 -2.69
CA GLY A 142 -16.14 -3.35 -1.44
C GLY A 142 -14.64 -3.66 -1.45
N GLY A 143 -13.97 -3.50 -2.58
CA GLY A 143 -12.55 -3.77 -2.72
C GLY A 143 -11.66 -2.77 -1.98
N VAL A 144 -10.51 -3.25 -1.52
CA VAL A 144 -9.48 -2.42 -0.88
C VAL A 144 -8.35 -2.13 -1.86
N LEU A 145 -8.21 -0.87 -2.24
CA LEU A 145 -7.11 -0.40 -3.06
C LEU A 145 -5.99 0.17 -2.18
N VAL A 146 -4.83 -0.46 -2.20
CA VAL A 146 -3.64 -0.01 -1.45
C VAL A 146 -2.62 0.55 -2.42
N THR A 147 -2.12 1.77 -2.17
CA THR A 147 -1.11 2.42 -3.02
C THR A 147 0.12 2.79 -2.21
N LEU A 148 1.33 2.60 -2.78
CA LEU A 148 2.60 2.88 -2.13
C LEU A 148 3.38 3.99 -2.84
N GLY A 149 3.95 4.91 -2.08
CA GLY A 149 4.83 5.95 -2.59
C GLY A 149 4.20 6.77 -3.71
N THR A 150 4.86 6.87 -4.86
CA THR A 150 4.37 7.67 -5.99
C THR A 150 3.09 7.14 -6.62
N ALA A 151 2.74 5.86 -6.43
CA ALA A 151 1.44 5.35 -6.85
C ALA A 151 0.28 6.03 -6.12
N SER A 152 0.51 6.59 -4.93
CA SER A 152 -0.49 7.34 -4.18
C SER A 152 -0.87 8.70 -4.79
N TYR A 153 -0.25 9.10 -5.91
CA TYR A 153 -0.80 10.16 -6.75
C TYR A 153 -2.03 9.72 -7.55
N PHE A 154 -2.13 8.42 -7.87
CA PHE A 154 -3.17 7.91 -8.75
C PHE A 154 -4.60 8.12 -8.23
N PRO A 155 -4.95 7.74 -6.98
CA PRO A 155 -6.32 7.88 -6.51
C PRO A 155 -6.82 9.33 -6.47
N PRO A 156 -6.06 10.33 -5.96
CA PRO A 156 -6.49 11.73 -6.03
C PRO A 156 -6.53 12.30 -7.44
N ASP A 157 -5.50 12.04 -8.27
CA ASP A 157 -5.40 12.59 -9.62
C ASP A 157 -6.56 12.16 -10.53
N PHE A 158 -7.14 10.99 -10.27
CA PHE A 158 -8.23 10.40 -11.07
C PHE A 158 -9.56 10.26 -10.32
N GLY A 159 -9.68 10.92 -9.18
CA GLY A 159 -10.96 11.09 -8.48
C GLY A 159 -11.46 9.87 -7.72
N LEU A 160 -10.58 8.90 -7.38
CA LEU A 160 -10.91 7.83 -6.44
C LEU A 160 -10.98 8.36 -5.00
N THR A 161 -10.15 9.36 -4.69
CA THR A 161 -10.11 10.05 -3.38
C THR A 161 -10.13 11.56 -3.60
N ARG A 162 -11.30 12.11 -3.99
CA ARG A 162 -11.46 13.52 -4.40
C ARG A 162 -11.13 14.53 -3.30
N GLU A 163 -11.24 14.11 -2.05
CA GLU A 163 -11.00 14.92 -0.87
C GLU A 163 -9.51 15.08 -0.57
N ILE A 164 -8.68 14.14 -1.04
CA ILE A 164 -7.24 14.15 -0.80
C ILE A 164 -6.54 14.95 -1.91
N ASN A 165 -5.60 15.80 -1.52
CA ASN A 165 -4.69 16.46 -2.45
C ASN A 165 -3.29 15.86 -2.33
N ALA A 166 -2.89 15.05 -3.30
CA ALA A 166 -1.54 14.52 -3.39
C ALA A 166 -0.63 15.54 -4.07
N ARG A 167 0.03 16.36 -3.27
CA ARG A 167 0.90 17.44 -3.74
C ARG A 167 2.33 16.94 -3.99
N ARG A 168 2.95 17.43 -5.02
CA ARG A 168 4.40 17.28 -5.20
C ARG A 168 5.13 18.25 -4.26
N PRO A 169 6.25 17.81 -3.65
CA PRO A 169 7.11 18.73 -2.94
C PRO A 169 7.57 19.91 -3.82
N GLY A 170 7.73 21.07 -3.20
CA GLY A 170 8.13 22.30 -3.88
C GLY A 170 9.62 22.35 -4.24
N SER A 171 10.04 23.49 -4.80
CA SER A 171 11.45 23.76 -5.11
C SER A 171 12.33 23.64 -3.86
N GLY A 172 13.54 23.12 -4.03
CA GLY A 172 14.45 22.92 -2.91
C GLY A 172 14.24 21.62 -2.12
N PHE A 173 13.19 20.86 -2.41
CA PHE A 173 12.99 19.54 -1.84
C PHE A 173 13.83 18.49 -2.58
N TYR A 174 14.52 17.64 -1.80
CA TYR A 174 15.26 16.50 -2.33
C TYR A 174 15.31 15.41 -1.27
N ALA A 175 14.66 14.29 -1.53
CA ALA A 175 14.57 13.13 -0.64
C ALA A 175 14.71 11.84 -1.47
N PRO A 176 15.95 11.42 -1.81
CA PRO A 176 16.18 10.24 -2.67
C PRO A 176 15.89 8.91 -1.98
N GLY A 177 15.44 8.94 -0.74
CA GLY A 177 15.09 7.78 0.09
C GLY A 177 15.72 7.83 1.48
N PRO A 178 15.71 9.00 2.16
CA PRO A 178 16.08 9.06 3.56
C PRO A 178 15.16 8.19 4.40
N ILE A 179 15.63 7.83 5.58
CA ILE A 179 14.81 7.34 6.68
C ILE A 179 14.35 8.54 7.47
N VAL A 180 13.06 8.71 7.60
CA VAL A 180 12.43 9.78 8.36
C VAL A 180 11.61 9.19 9.51
N GLU A 181 11.36 10.00 10.52
CA GLU A 181 10.40 9.63 11.54
C GLU A 181 8.97 9.78 11.04
N ALA A 182 8.10 8.88 11.47
CA ALA A 182 6.66 8.97 11.31
C ALA A 182 5.99 8.66 12.64
N GLU A 183 4.87 9.31 12.92
CA GLU A 183 4.10 9.17 14.16
C GLU A 183 2.76 8.47 13.86
N ILE A 184 2.53 7.35 14.53
CA ILE A 184 1.28 6.61 14.50
C ILE A 184 0.26 7.38 15.36
N LEU A 185 -0.81 7.87 14.76
CA LEU A 185 -1.85 8.61 15.43
C LEU A 185 -2.96 7.72 15.99
N LYS A 186 -3.17 6.55 15.37
CA LYS A 186 -4.23 5.59 15.72
C LYS A 186 -3.64 4.21 16.02
N SER A 187 -3.01 4.06 17.18
CA SER A 187 -2.31 2.83 17.58
C SER A 187 -3.22 1.59 17.69
N THR A 188 -4.53 1.77 17.85
CA THR A 188 -5.52 0.68 17.90
C THR A 188 -6.03 0.26 16.52
N HIS A 189 -5.70 1.01 15.47
CA HIS A 189 -6.11 0.67 14.12
C HIS A 189 -5.45 -0.63 13.65
N PRO A 190 -6.15 -1.56 12.96
CA PRO A 190 -5.61 -2.86 12.56
C PRO A 190 -4.28 -2.79 11.80
N ILE A 191 -4.05 -1.77 11.00
CA ILE A 191 -2.78 -1.54 10.29
C ILE A 191 -1.57 -1.53 11.26
N PHE A 192 -1.77 -1.07 12.50
CA PHE A 192 -0.68 -0.94 13.47
C PHE A 192 -0.64 -2.04 14.52
N TYR A 193 -1.35 -3.13 14.34
CA TYR A 193 -1.24 -4.27 15.24
C TYR A 193 0.21 -4.77 15.29
N GLY A 194 0.72 -4.96 16.50
CA GLY A 194 2.12 -5.34 16.75
C GLY A 194 3.09 -4.19 16.99
N TYR A 195 2.74 -2.95 16.65
CA TYR A 195 3.56 -1.78 16.99
C TYR A 195 3.32 -1.36 18.44
N GLN A 196 4.42 -1.21 19.20
CA GLN A 196 4.36 -0.87 20.62
C GLN A 196 4.68 0.60 20.91
N LYS A 197 5.22 1.31 19.92
CA LYS A 197 5.59 2.71 20.02
C LYS A 197 4.89 3.52 18.94
N PRO A 198 4.52 4.76 19.23
CA PRO A 198 3.93 5.64 18.23
C PRO A 198 4.93 6.11 17.18
N GLU A 199 6.23 6.22 17.51
CA GLU A 199 7.26 6.65 16.57
C GLU A 199 7.83 5.44 15.82
N ILE A 200 7.93 5.57 14.52
CA ILE A 200 8.51 4.58 13.62
C ILE A 200 9.41 5.23 12.58
N SER A 201 10.51 4.57 12.26
CA SER A 201 11.39 5.00 11.16
C SER A 201 10.90 4.42 9.84
N VAL A 202 10.59 5.28 8.88
CA VAL A 202 10.06 4.89 7.57
C VAL A 202 10.90 5.45 6.43
N ARG A 203 10.88 4.77 5.28
CA ARG A 203 11.55 5.26 4.08
C ARG A 203 10.63 6.19 3.29
N TYR A 204 11.09 7.40 3.03
CA TYR A 204 10.37 8.38 2.20
C TYR A 204 11.19 8.77 0.96
N ALA A 205 10.57 8.83 -0.22
CA ALA A 205 11.28 9.13 -1.46
C ALA A 205 10.49 10.08 -2.37
N ASN A 206 10.82 11.38 -2.30
CA ASN A 206 10.34 12.43 -3.20
C ASN A 206 8.81 12.61 -3.34
N GLY A 207 8.05 12.22 -2.36
CA GLY A 207 6.59 12.41 -2.35
C GLY A 207 5.81 11.11 -2.51
N PRO A 208 4.46 11.19 -2.49
CA PRO A 208 3.66 12.40 -2.40
C PRO A 208 3.67 13.06 -1.02
N LEU A 209 3.21 14.32 -0.96
CA LEU A 209 2.73 14.95 0.26
C LEU A 209 1.20 14.85 0.25
N LEU A 210 0.66 14.06 1.18
CA LEU A 210 -0.77 13.77 1.23
C LEU A 210 -1.48 14.78 2.15
N GLN A 211 -2.22 15.70 1.54
CA GLN A 211 -2.96 16.72 2.27
C GLN A 211 -4.41 16.31 2.45
N VAL A 212 -4.81 16.12 3.69
CA VAL A 212 -6.15 15.76 4.09
C VAL A 212 -6.87 17.00 4.64
N PRO A 213 -8.08 17.35 4.14
CA PRO A 213 -8.85 18.46 4.68
C PRO A 213 -9.12 18.29 6.19
N ARG A 214 -9.09 19.39 6.94
CA ARG A 214 -9.18 19.38 8.41
C ARG A 214 -10.38 18.57 8.92
N ARG A 215 -11.53 18.64 8.23
CA ARG A 215 -12.76 17.93 8.61
C ARG A 215 -12.67 16.40 8.57
N TYR A 216 -11.69 15.84 7.83
CA TYR A 216 -11.47 14.40 7.69
C TYR A 216 -10.16 13.93 8.35
N ARG A 217 -9.37 14.86 8.87
CA ARG A 217 -8.01 14.57 9.33
C ARG A 217 -8.01 13.60 10.50
N ASP A 218 -8.88 13.83 11.46
CA ASP A 218 -8.99 13.01 12.66
C ASP A 218 -9.49 11.59 12.34
N ASP A 219 -10.28 11.43 11.28
CA ASP A 219 -10.84 10.14 10.89
C ASP A 219 -9.91 9.35 9.95
N TRP A 220 -9.31 10.03 8.97
CA TRP A 220 -8.62 9.36 7.87
C TRP A 220 -7.10 9.31 7.99
N VAL A 221 -6.45 10.21 8.74
CA VAL A 221 -5.00 10.19 8.91
C VAL A 221 -4.63 9.22 10.01
N LEU A 222 -3.96 8.14 9.62
CA LEU A 222 -3.54 7.09 10.54
C LEU A 222 -2.12 7.33 11.06
N MET A 223 -1.25 7.90 10.23
CA MET A 223 0.15 8.19 10.51
C MET A 223 0.57 9.48 9.83
N ARG A 224 1.45 10.26 10.44
CA ARG A 224 1.96 11.54 9.89
C ARG A 224 3.48 11.64 10.00
N PHE A 225 4.05 12.61 9.31
CA PHE A 225 5.45 12.97 9.44
C PHE A 225 5.62 14.16 10.40
N PRO A 226 6.45 14.07 11.45
CA PRO A 226 6.79 15.21 12.30
C PRO A 226 7.83 16.15 11.67
N GLY A 227 8.41 15.78 10.50
CA GLY A 227 9.43 16.56 9.79
C GLY A 227 10.87 16.20 10.17
N GLU A 228 11.09 15.13 10.92
CA GLU A 228 12.41 14.72 11.38
C GLU A 228 13.08 13.70 10.45
N VAL A 229 14.38 13.90 10.21
CA VAL A 229 15.22 13.02 9.39
C VAL A 229 16.12 12.19 10.30
N MET A 230 15.91 10.89 10.31
CA MET A 230 16.68 9.95 11.13
C MET A 230 18.01 9.56 10.49
N SER A 231 18.03 9.40 9.16
CA SER A 231 19.23 8.99 8.43
C SER A 231 19.10 9.32 6.94
N GLY A 232 20.24 9.52 6.30
CA GLY A 232 20.32 9.78 4.87
C GLY A 232 20.21 11.26 4.51
N LEU A 233 20.30 11.55 3.19
CA LEU A 233 20.28 12.90 2.67
C LEU A 233 18.83 13.34 2.40
N MET A 234 18.43 14.44 3.03
CA MET A 234 17.19 15.14 2.74
C MET A 234 17.39 16.64 2.76
N ARG A 235 16.79 17.34 1.82
CA ARG A 235 16.66 18.80 1.82
C ARG A 235 15.18 19.17 1.81
N GLY A 236 14.83 20.24 2.51
CA GLY A 236 13.45 20.70 2.59
C GLY A 236 12.53 19.78 3.42
N ALA A 237 13.07 19.12 4.45
CA ALA A 237 12.33 18.22 5.34
C ALA A 237 11.11 18.90 5.98
N ASN A 238 11.18 20.20 6.24
CA ASN A 238 10.06 20.99 6.74
C ASN A 238 8.81 20.96 5.84
N GLN A 239 8.95 20.56 4.57
CA GLN A 239 7.79 20.40 3.67
C GLN A 239 6.98 19.11 3.98
N THR A 240 7.54 18.17 4.72
CA THR A 240 6.83 16.96 5.16
C THR A 240 6.17 17.16 6.53
N GLU A 241 6.53 18.22 7.25
CA GLU A 241 6.00 18.47 8.58
C GLU A 241 4.48 18.52 8.57
N ASP A 242 3.88 17.68 9.42
CA ASP A 242 2.44 17.55 9.58
C ASP A 242 1.65 16.99 8.36
N GLU A 243 2.37 16.55 7.31
CA GLU A 243 1.73 15.86 6.18
C GLU A 243 1.45 14.39 6.52
N ALA A 244 0.38 13.85 5.94
CA ALA A 244 0.00 12.47 6.22
C ALA A 244 0.97 11.47 5.58
N ALA A 245 1.35 10.44 6.34
CA ALA A 245 2.18 9.33 5.89
C ALA A 245 1.34 8.12 5.46
N ILE A 246 0.23 7.86 6.18
CA ILE A 246 -0.78 6.86 5.80
C ILE A 246 -2.17 7.48 5.97
N VAL A 247 -2.99 7.30 4.94
CA VAL A 247 -4.39 7.76 4.93
C VAL A 247 -5.27 6.60 4.53
N ASP A 248 -6.39 6.42 5.24
CA ASP A 248 -7.43 5.45 4.94
C ASP A 248 -8.72 6.20 4.58
N VAL A 249 -9.16 6.07 3.34
CA VAL A 249 -10.32 6.81 2.80
C VAL A 249 -11.42 5.82 2.47
N PRO A 250 -12.56 5.84 3.19
CA PRO A 250 -13.71 5.04 2.84
C PRO A 250 -14.33 5.54 1.52
N ARG A 251 -14.73 4.60 0.67
CA ARG A 251 -15.37 4.90 -0.62
C ARG A 251 -16.32 3.77 -1.03
N GLY A 252 -17.61 4.08 -1.27
CA GLY A 252 -18.60 3.04 -1.54
C GLY A 252 -18.66 2.05 -0.39
N ASP A 253 -18.63 0.77 -0.71
CA ASP A 253 -18.55 -0.31 0.28
C ASP A 253 -17.09 -0.72 0.61
N GLY A 254 -16.10 -0.15 -0.10
CA GLY A 254 -14.68 -0.42 0.07
C GLY A 254 -13.89 0.80 0.56
N ARG A 255 -12.57 0.81 0.26
CA ARG A 255 -11.68 1.88 0.71
C ARG A 255 -10.42 2.02 -0.13
N VAL A 256 -9.76 3.16 0.01
CA VAL A 256 -8.46 3.43 -0.59
C VAL A 256 -7.47 3.77 0.52
N VAL A 257 -6.45 2.94 0.68
CA VAL A 257 -5.37 3.17 1.65
C VAL A 257 -4.14 3.70 0.91
N LEU A 258 -3.72 4.92 1.25
CA LEU A 258 -2.60 5.60 0.61
C LEU A 258 -1.40 5.63 1.56
N PHE A 259 -0.29 5.04 1.14
CA PHE A 259 1.01 5.16 1.80
C PHE A 259 1.84 6.19 1.05
N ALA A 260 2.27 7.26 1.71
CA ALA A 260 3.30 8.15 1.15
C ALA A 260 4.70 7.51 1.20
N THR A 261 4.85 6.40 1.92
CA THR A 261 6.09 5.64 2.09
C THR A 261 6.20 4.47 1.11
N ASN A 262 7.35 3.78 1.10
CA ASN A 262 7.58 2.60 0.27
C ASN A 262 8.15 1.46 1.12
N PRO A 263 7.30 0.71 1.84
CA PRO A 263 7.71 -0.25 2.87
C PRO A 263 8.69 -1.32 2.41
N CYS A 264 8.48 -1.91 1.23
CA CYS A 264 9.26 -3.08 0.78
C CYS A 264 10.55 -2.74 0.02
N TYR A 265 10.92 -1.46 -0.08
CA TYR A 265 12.05 -1.04 -0.90
C TYR A 265 13.35 -1.76 -0.56
N ARG A 266 13.89 -2.47 -1.52
CA ARG A 266 15.17 -3.19 -1.46
C ARG A 266 15.35 -4.11 -0.26
N TRP A 267 14.25 -4.63 0.30
CA TRP A 267 14.34 -5.50 1.47
C TRP A 267 15.09 -4.85 2.67
N GLN A 268 14.92 -3.55 2.87
CA GLN A 268 15.74 -2.81 3.83
C GLN A 268 15.02 -2.46 5.12
N ASN A 269 13.85 -1.82 5.05
CA ASN A 269 13.18 -1.30 6.24
C ASN A 269 12.09 -2.25 6.72
N HIS A 270 12.49 -3.37 7.31
CA HIS A 270 11.58 -4.42 7.77
C HIS A 270 10.54 -3.94 8.80
N GLY A 271 10.86 -2.86 9.55
CA GLY A 271 9.91 -2.25 10.46
C GLY A 271 8.62 -1.74 9.81
N GLU A 272 8.64 -1.45 8.51
CA GLU A 272 7.47 -1.01 7.75
C GLU A 272 6.63 -2.18 7.19
N PHE A 273 7.18 -3.40 7.12
CA PHE A 273 6.50 -4.51 6.44
C PHE A 273 5.21 -4.90 7.14
N THR A 274 5.22 -4.91 8.47
CA THR A 274 4.08 -5.31 9.28
C THR A 274 2.85 -4.46 8.99
N MET A 275 2.98 -3.12 8.85
CA MET A 275 1.83 -2.27 8.55
C MET A 275 1.24 -2.54 7.16
N LEU A 276 2.08 -2.88 6.17
CA LEU A 276 1.59 -3.27 4.85
C LEU A 276 0.88 -4.63 4.91
N PHE A 277 1.48 -5.61 5.58
CA PHE A 277 0.89 -6.94 5.73
C PHE A 277 -0.41 -6.90 6.52
N ASN A 278 -0.47 -6.11 7.58
CA ASN A 278 -1.69 -5.87 8.35
C ASN A 278 -2.78 -5.21 7.50
N THR A 279 -2.43 -4.24 6.65
CA THR A 279 -3.40 -3.61 5.74
C THR A 279 -4.07 -4.64 4.82
N ILE A 280 -3.30 -5.62 4.37
CA ILE A 280 -3.79 -6.69 3.50
C ILE A 280 -4.57 -7.73 4.30
N LEU A 281 -4.01 -8.20 5.42
CA LEU A 281 -4.60 -9.29 6.21
C LEU A 281 -5.92 -8.88 6.88
N HIS A 282 -6.05 -7.62 7.27
CA HIS A 282 -7.24 -7.08 7.93
C HIS A 282 -8.12 -6.25 6.99
N TYR A 283 -8.08 -6.52 5.70
CA TYR A 283 -8.77 -5.74 4.66
C TYR A 283 -10.26 -5.51 4.93
N ASN A 284 -10.93 -6.50 5.51
CA ASN A 284 -12.35 -6.48 5.85
C ASN A 284 -12.67 -5.99 7.28
N ASP A 285 -11.63 -5.66 8.07
CA ASP A 285 -11.75 -5.25 9.47
C ASP A 285 -11.09 -3.89 9.77
N LEU A 286 -10.74 -3.12 8.75
CA LEU A 286 -10.05 -1.83 8.94
C LEU A 286 -10.93 -0.79 9.66
N ASP A 287 -12.25 -0.96 9.69
CA ASP A 287 -13.17 -0.16 10.48
C ASP A 287 -13.27 -0.60 11.96
N ALA A 288 -12.72 -1.76 12.32
CA ALA A 288 -12.82 -2.30 13.69
C ALA A 288 -12.18 -1.38 14.75
N ALA A 289 -11.31 -0.47 14.36
CA ALA A 289 -10.71 0.54 15.24
C ALA A 289 -11.69 1.64 15.69
N ALA A 290 -12.81 1.78 15.03
CA ALA A 290 -13.79 2.86 15.32
C ALA A 290 -14.72 2.57 16.52
N THR A 291 -14.68 1.36 17.10
CA THR A 291 -15.80 0.92 17.94
C THR A 291 -15.58 0.76 19.46
N PRO A 292 -14.40 0.75 20.10
CA PRO A 292 -14.41 0.31 21.51
C PRO A 292 -14.43 1.39 22.59
N ALA A 293 -14.09 2.62 22.32
CA ALA A 293 -13.92 3.60 23.42
C ALA A 293 -15.18 4.42 23.76
N GLU A 294 -16.11 4.59 22.84
CA GLU A 294 -17.30 5.42 23.06
C GLU A 294 -18.51 4.63 23.61
N ALA A 295 -18.58 3.33 23.38
CA ALA A 295 -19.66 2.49 23.89
C ALA A 295 -19.53 2.17 25.39
N ALA A 296 -18.34 2.26 25.96
CA ALA A 296 -18.07 1.96 27.38
C ALA A 296 -18.26 3.17 28.32
N LEU A 297 -18.55 4.36 27.79
CA LEU A 297 -18.74 5.59 28.58
C LEU A 297 -20.20 6.07 28.64
N GLN A 298 -21.16 5.28 28.13
CA GLN A 298 -22.59 5.64 28.14
C GLN A 298 -23.46 4.72 29.02
N ASP A 299 -22.88 3.89 29.89
CA ASP A 299 -23.63 3.15 30.95
C ASP A 299 -23.29 3.65 32.36
#